data_29208d4d37afd5c217872157eb53c702
#
_entry.id   29208d4d37afd5c217872157eb53c702
#
_cell.length_a   1.000
_cell.length_b   1.000
_cell.length_c   1.000
_cell.angle_alpha   90.00
_cell.angle_beta   90.00
_cell.angle_gamma   90.00
#
_symmetry.space_group_name_H-M   'P 1'
#
loop_
_entity.id
_entity.type
_entity.pdbx_description
1 polymer ?
#
loop_
_entity_poly.entity_id
_entity_poly.type
_entity_poly.pdbx_seq_one_letter_code
_entity_poly.pdbx_strand_id
1 'polypeptide(L)'
;MRRAVALAFLIGVSLIVAGCKLMPSVTVNTQGRIQADIPPVLDRGPMLRMPVDGAKFDPDAPTIALIDVDGLLLNFNFTGFGTFAENPVQLFRDTHAAAASDNCVRGVVLRINTPGGCVTATDVMWHELQNFRARTGLPVVACLMDTAAGGGYYLASGTDHIVAHPTSVTGGIGVILNLYNLEDTMLQFNISERFVRSGENIDLGSPTKPMTEEDRQLLQSMADEFHARFRHVVTTGRPALSGAAEELFDGRVFTAHQAVQAGLIDQVGYLDDAVATAKASAGITHARVVLYHRCGDRARTPYAMTPNTPLQGLLMPFSIPGLDRSRMPTFLYLWQADPAVERYSGR
;
A
#
# COMPACT_ATOMS: atom_id res chain seq x y z
N MET A 1 -45.01 -9.87 28.60
CA MET A 1 -44.42 -9.32 27.36
C MET A 1 -42.93 -8.96 27.46
N ARG A 2 -42.42 -8.30 28.49
CA ARG A 2 -41.00 -7.92 28.59
C ARG A 2 -39.97 -9.10 28.63
N ARG A 3 -40.35 -10.26 29.19
CA ARG A 3 -39.47 -11.46 29.26
C ARG A 3 -39.40 -12.23 27.93
N ALA A 4 -40.46 -12.17 27.09
CA ALA A 4 -40.43 -12.81 25.78
C ALA A 4 -39.57 -12.06 24.75
N VAL A 5 -39.54 -10.73 24.85
CA VAL A 5 -38.70 -9.89 23.96
C VAL A 5 -37.21 -10.07 24.28
N ALA A 6 -36.85 -10.18 25.58
CA ALA A 6 -35.48 -10.42 25.99
C ALA A 6 -34.99 -11.82 25.56
N LEU A 7 -35.86 -12.84 25.58
CA LEU A 7 -35.50 -14.18 25.15
C LEU A 7 -35.35 -14.27 23.62
N ALA A 8 -36.17 -13.55 22.86
CA ALA A 8 -36.04 -13.48 21.40
C ALA A 8 -34.77 -12.76 20.94
N PHE A 9 -34.34 -11.74 21.71
CA PHE A 9 -33.10 -11.03 21.43
C PHE A 9 -31.88 -11.91 21.72
N LEU A 10 -31.90 -12.70 22.80
CA LEU A 10 -30.83 -13.65 23.16
C LEU A 10 -30.72 -14.80 22.15
N ILE A 11 -31.86 -15.33 21.65
CA ILE A 11 -31.87 -16.38 20.62
C ILE A 11 -31.42 -15.84 19.27
N GLY A 12 -31.78 -14.60 18.91
CA GLY A 12 -31.34 -13.95 17.67
C GLY A 12 -29.81 -13.71 17.63
N VAL A 13 -29.22 -13.33 18.76
CA VAL A 13 -27.76 -13.15 18.87
C VAL A 13 -27.05 -14.51 18.85
N SER A 14 -27.61 -15.58 19.42
CA SER A 14 -26.99 -16.91 19.40
C SER A 14 -27.01 -17.58 18.02
N LEU A 15 -27.99 -17.27 17.15
CA LEU A 15 -28.08 -17.83 15.79
C LEU A 15 -27.09 -17.17 14.80
N ILE A 16 -26.68 -15.93 15.08
CA ILE A 16 -25.66 -15.23 14.28
C ILE A 16 -24.25 -15.76 14.61
N VAL A 17 -24.03 -16.30 15.81
CA VAL A 17 -22.71 -16.76 16.28
C VAL A 17 -22.38 -18.20 15.83
N ALA A 18 -23.36 -18.98 15.36
CA ALA A 18 -23.13 -20.37 14.93
C ALA A 18 -22.40 -20.53 13.58
N GLY A 19 -22.18 -19.43 12.82
CA GLY A 19 -21.60 -19.45 11.48
C GLY A 19 -20.11 -19.11 11.36
N CYS A 20 -19.47 -18.53 12.37
CA CYS A 20 -18.05 -18.15 12.29
C CYS A 20 -17.32 -18.36 13.61
N LYS A 21 -16.50 -19.39 13.68
CA LYS A 21 -15.55 -19.67 14.79
C LYS A 21 -14.41 -18.64 14.93
N LEU A 22 -14.53 -17.46 14.31
CA LEU A 22 -13.46 -16.44 14.19
C LEU A 22 -13.84 -15.05 14.71
N MET A 23 -14.96 -14.90 15.42
CA MET A 23 -15.27 -13.61 16.05
C MET A 23 -14.70 -13.54 17.48
N PRO A 24 -14.05 -12.40 17.84
CA PRO A 24 -13.60 -12.19 19.22
C PRO A 24 -14.82 -12.25 20.15
N SER A 25 -14.80 -13.12 21.14
CA SER A 25 -15.84 -13.19 22.14
C SER A 25 -15.53 -12.18 23.25
N VAL A 26 -16.45 -11.25 23.47
CA VAL A 26 -16.40 -10.37 24.64
C VAL A 26 -17.34 -10.94 25.70
N THR A 27 -16.80 -11.47 26.78
CA THR A 27 -17.57 -11.91 27.94
C THR A 27 -17.48 -10.86 29.05
N VAL A 28 -18.64 -10.37 29.48
CA VAL A 28 -18.76 -9.52 30.66
C VAL A 28 -19.23 -10.39 31.81
N ASN A 29 -18.39 -10.62 32.81
CA ASN A 29 -18.78 -11.37 34.00
C ASN A 29 -19.53 -10.46 34.99
N THR A 30 -20.25 -11.08 35.96
CA THR A 30 -21.02 -10.37 37.00
C THR A 30 -20.19 -9.51 37.94
N GLN A 31 -18.88 -9.51 37.82
CA GLN A 31 -17.93 -8.67 38.58
C GLN A 31 -17.43 -7.45 37.77
N GLY A 32 -18.01 -7.17 36.61
CA GLY A 32 -17.64 -6.01 35.77
C GLY A 32 -16.26 -6.14 35.08
N ARG A 33 -15.65 -7.32 35.06
CA ARG A 33 -14.44 -7.54 34.27
C ARG A 33 -14.80 -7.84 32.85
N ILE A 34 -14.29 -7.01 31.93
CA ILE A 34 -14.34 -7.25 30.50
C ILE A 34 -13.16 -8.13 30.13
N GLN A 35 -13.42 -9.38 29.78
CA GLN A 35 -12.41 -10.27 29.23
C GLN A 35 -12.66 -10.34 27.72
N ALA A 36 -11.82 -9.69 26.95
CA ALA A 36 -11.80 -9.82 25.51
C ALA A 36 -10.83 -10.98 25.19
N ASP A 37 -11.37 -12.08 24.71
CA ASP A 37 -10.57 -13.09 24.01
C ASP A 37 -10.25 -12.52 22.63
N ILE A 38 -9.14 -11.81 22.55
CA ILE A 38 -8.56 -11.41 21.26
C ILE A 38 -7.90 -12.68 20.74
N PRO A 39 -8.41 -13.31 19.67
CA PRO A 39 -7.73 -14.46 19.11
C PRO A 39 -6.29 -14.04 18.80
N PRO A 40 -5.30 -14.91 19.05
CA PRO A 40 -3.93 -14.63 18.66
C PRO A 40 -3.93 -14.26 17.18
N VAL A 41 -3.06 -13.34 16.79
CA VAL A 41 -2.85 -12.97 15.36
C VAL A 41 -2.82 -14.27 14.58
N LEU A 42 -3.88 -14.54 13.84
CA LEU A 42 -4.00 -15.79 13.11
C LEU A 42 -2.91 -15.74 12.05
N ASP A 43 -1.93 -16.64 12.20
CA ASP A 43 -1.05 -16.97 11.09
C ASP A 43 -1.95 -17.40 9.94
N ARG A 44 -2.02 -16.55 8.91
CA ARG A 44 -2.85 -16.81 7.72
C ARG A 44 -2.30 -17.96 6.86
N GLY A 45 -1.29 -18.61 7.36
CA GLY A 45 -0.64 -19.72 6.69
C GLY A 45 0.24 -19.30 5.51
N PRO A 46 0.82 -20.28 4.80
CA PRO A 46 1.69 -20.01 3.67
C PRO A 46 0.93 -19.39 2.51
N MET A 47 1.67 -18.71 1.63
CA MET A 47 1.15 -18.27 0.34
C MET A 47 0.80 -19.47 -0.54
N LEU A 48 -0.39 -19.48 -1.09
CA LEU A 48 -0.89 -20.50 -1.99
C LEU A 48 -0.79 -20.01 -3.43
N ARG A 49 -0.31 -20.87 -4.31
CA ARG A 49 -0.24 -20.63 -5.75
C ARG A 49 -1.57 -20.92 -6.43
N MET A 50 -2.12 -19.99 -7.20
CA MET A 50 -3.37 -20.17 -7.94
C MET A 50 -3.21 -19.71 -9.39
N PRO A 51 -3.47 -20.59 -10.38
CA PRO A 51 -3.54 -20.18 -11.78
C PRO A 51 -4.78 -19.31 -12.01
N VAL A 52 -4.59 -18.20 -12.74
CA VAL A 52 -5.64 -17.22 -13.05
C VAL A 52 -5.96 -17.11 -14.54
N ASP A 53 -5.29 -17.91 -15.38
CA ASP A 53 -5.45 -17.96 -16.84
C ASP A 53 -6.55 -18.93 -17.31
N GLY A 54 -7.35 -19.49 -16.39
CA GLY A 54 -8.48 -20.38 -16.66
C GLY A 54 -8.12 -21.78 -17.16
N ALA A 55 -6.84 -22.08 -17.37
CA ALA A 55 -6.41 -23.40 -17.82
C ALA A 55 -6.31 -24.41 -16.66
N LYS A 56 -6.30 -25.72 -16.99
CA LYS A 56 -6.14 -26.76 -15.97
C LYS A 56 -4.83 -26.59 -15.22
N PHE A 57 -4.85 -26.85 -13.92
CA PHE A 57 -3.66 -26.77 -13.08
C PHE A 57 -2.62 -27.80 -13.55
N ASP A 58 -1.46 -27.30 -13.94
CA ASP A 58 -0.26 -28.08 -14.24
C ASP A 58 0.85 -27.58 -13.29
N PRO A 59 1.29 -28.39 -12.33
CA PRO A 59 2.25 -27.97 -11.33
C PRO A 59 3.64 -27.67 -11.91
N ASP A 60 4.00 -28.28 -13.04
CA ASP A 60 5.34 -28.22 -13.62
C ASP A 60 5.47 -27.21 -14.78
N ALA A 61 4.36 -26.60 -15.20
CA ALA A 61 4.37 -25.63 -16.30
C ALA A 61 5.18 -24.36 -15.93
N PRO A 62 5.97 -23.82 -16.88
CA PRO A 62 6.59 -22.50 -16.71
C PRO A 62 5.55 -21.44 -16.32
N THR A 63 5.92 -20.56 -15.43
CA THR A 63 4.97 -19.68 -14.77
C THR A 63 5.46 -18.24 -14.77
N ILE A 64 4.56 -17.29 -15.03
CA ILE A 64 4.71 -15.87 -14.71
C ILE A 64 3.94 -15.60 -13.42
N ALA A 65 4.65 -15.12 -12.40
CA ALA A 65 4.05 -14.73 -11.13
C ALA A 65 3.45 -13.33 -11.26
N LEU A 66 2.18 -13.18 -10.94
CA LEU A 66 1.52 -11.89 -10.83
C LEU A 66 1.52 -11.48 -9.35
N ILE A 67 2.13 -10.33 -9.04
CA ILE A 67 2.24 -9.80 -7.67
C ILE A 67 1.57 -8.43 -7.61
N ASP A 68 0.67 -8.26 -6.68
CA ASP A 68 -0.09 -7.03 -6.51
C ASP A 68 0.62 -6.02 -5.61
N VAL A 69 0.56 -4.75 -6.02
CA VAL A 69 0.94 -3.58 -5.24
C VAL A 69 -0.25 -2.63 -5.30
N ASP A 70 -1.12 -2.71 -4.32
CA ASP A 70 -2.40 -2.00 -4.32
C ASP A 70 -2.61 -1.16 -3.06
N GLY A 71 -3.39 -0.07 -3.18
CA GLY A 71 -3.72 0.81 -2.08
C GLY A 71 -2.55 1.64 -1.55
N LEU A 72 -2.59 2.04 -0.29
CA LEU A 72 -1.54 2.87 0.32
C LEU A 72 -0.35 2.04 0.79
N LEU A 73 0.84 2.49 0.44
CA LEU A 73 2.10 1.84 0.82
C LEU A 73 2.51 2.24 2.23
N LEU A 74 2.12 1.44 3.20
CA LEU A 74 2.31 1.71 4.62
C LEU A 74 2.93 0.51 5.32
N ASN A 75 3.69 0.73 6.37
CA ASN A 75 4.31 -0.34 7.15
C ASN A 75 3.58 -0.53 8.48
N PHE A 76 2.29 -0.79 8.41
CA PHE A 76 1.48 -1.18 9.57
C PHE A 76 0.30 -2.07 9.15
N ASN A 77 -0.27 -2.78 10.11
CA ASN A 77 -1.40 -3.65 9.86
C ASN A 77 -2.69 -2.83 9.76
N PHE A 78 -3.38 -2.94 8.63
CA PHE A 78 -4.73 -2.37 8.52
C PHE A 78 -5.71 -3.24 9.29
N THR A 79 -6.29 -2.70 10.36
CA THR A 79 -7.35 -3.38 11.11
C THR A 79 -8.70 -2.80 10.72
N GLY A 80 -9.60 -3.64 10.20
CA GLY A 80 -11.00 -3.29 9.92
C GLY A 80 -11.95 -4.22 10.66
N PHE A 81 -13.21 -3.81 10.83
CA PHE A 81 -14.21 -4.67 11.47
C PHE A 81 -14.46 -5.92 10.60
N GLY A 82 -14.17 -7.09 11.17
CA GLY A 82 -14.38 -8.38 10.48
C GLY A 82 -13.30 -8.77 9.47
N THR A 83 -12.20 -8.03 9.36
CA THR A 83 -11.08 -8.34 8.48
C THR A 83 -9.77 -8.36 9.24
N PHE A 84 -8.97 -9.38 8.96
CA PHE A 84 -7.59 -9.45 9.43
C PHE A 84 -6.74 -8.70 8.42
N ALA A 85 -6.39 -7.47 8.76
CA ALA A 85 -5.54 -6.66 7.91
C ALA A 85 -4.11 -7.18 7.89
N GLU A 86 -3.51 -7.17 6.75
CA GLU A 86 -2.11 -7.53 6.54
C GLU A 86 -1.29 -6.28 6.27
N ASN A 87 -0.06 -6.26 6.74
CA ASN A 87 0.89 -5.20 6.47
C ASN A 87 1.30 -5.25 4.98
N PRO A 88 1.13 -4.19 4.19
CA PRO A 88 1.47 -4.20 2.76
C PRO A 88 2.94 -4.55 2.48
N VAL A 89 3.86 -4.07 3.32
CA VAL A 89 5.30 -4.38 3.19
C VAL A 89 5.57 -5.86 3.45
N GLN A 90 4.94 -6.43 4.47
CA GLN A 90 5.07 -7.85 4.78
C GLN A 90 4.47 -8.72 3.68
N LEU A 91 3.27 -8.39 3.21
CA LEU A 91 2.60 -9.10 2.12
C LEU A 91 3.46 -9.10 0.84
N PHE A 92 4.01 -7.95 0.49
CA PHE A 92 4.92 -7.81 -0.65
C PHE A 92 6.15 -8.71 -0.52
N ARG A 93 6.77 -8.75 0.66
CA ARG A 93 7.91 -9.61 0.94
C ARG A 93 7.55 -11.09 0.86
N ASP A 94 6.42 -11.49 1.45
CA ASP A 94 5.99 -12.89 1.49
C ASP A 94 5.61 -13.41 0.10
N THR A 95 4.97 -12.58 -0.74
CA THR A 95 4.67 -12.95 -2.14
C THR A 95 5.94 -13.09 -2.98
N HIS A 96 6.93 -12.21 -2.82
CA HIS A 96 8.22 -12.32 -3.47
C HIS A 96 8.99 -13.56 -2.99
N ALA A 97 8.96 -13.87 -1.70
CA ALA A 97 9.58 -15.07 -1.15
C ALA A 97 8.93 -16.35 -1.71
N ALA A 98 7.60 -16.38 -1.82
CA ALA A 98 6.88 -17.48 -2.44
C ALA A 98 7.25 -17.66 -3.92
N ALA A 99 7.29 -16.56 -4.69
CA ALA A 99 7.70 -16.59 -6.09
C ALA A 99 9.17 -17.03 -6.26
N ALA A 100 10.06 -16.60 -5.37
CA ALA A 100 11.48 -17.00 -5.39
C ALA A 100 11.71 -18.48 -5.07
N SER A 101 10.83 -19.09 -4.25
CA SER A 101 10.91 -20.50 -3.88
C SER A 101 10.22 -21.44 -4.86
N ASP A 102 9.45 -20.91 -5.80
CA ASP A 102 8.74 -21.69 -6.82
C ASP A 102 9.63 -21.89 -8.05
N ASN A 103 10.14 -23.12 -8.20
CA ASN A 103 11.03 -23.48 -9.29
C ASN A 103 10.41 -23.39 -10.69
N CYS A 104 9.09 -23.22 -10.80
CA CYS A 104 8.41 -23.04 -12.08
C CYS A 104 8.33 -21.58 -12.52
N VAL A 105 8.56 -20.61 -11.64
CA VAL A 105 8.55 -19.18 -11.97
C VAL A 105 9.71 -18.83 -12.88
N ARG A 106 9.40 -18.14 -13.97
CA ARG A 106 10.37 -17.70 -15.00
C ARG A 106 10.40 -16.18 -15.14
N GLY A 107 9.43 -15.48 -14.55
CA GLY A 107 9.35 -14.02 -14.55
C GLY A 107 8.23 -13.55 -13.64
N VAL A 108 8.24 -12.26 -13.35
CA VAL A 108 7.28 -11.60 -12.47
C VAL A 108 6.63 -10.44 -13.19
N VAL A 109 5.34 -10.26 -13.02
CA VAL A 109 4.62 -9.04 -13.35
C VAL A 109 4.17 -8.39 -12.04
N LEU A 110 4.67 -7.19 -11.74
CA LEU A 110 4.15 -6.35 -10.67
C LEU A 110 2.96 -5.57 -11.19
N ARG A 111 1.77 -5.89 -10.71
CA ARG A 111 0.56 -5.13 -11.02
C ARG A 111 0.40 -4.02 -10.00
N ILE A 112 0.65 -2.77 -10.43
CA ILE A 112 0.75 -1.62 -9.55
C ILE A 112 -0.48 -0.74 -9.70
N ASN A 113 -1.23 -0.56 -8.60
CA ASN A 113 -2.40 0.30 -8.50
C ASN A 113 -2.40 1.07 -7.18
N THR A 114 -1.56 2.07 -7.06
CA THR A 114 -1.35 2.82 -5.82
C THR A 114 -1.04 4.29 -6.10
N PRO A 115 -1.57 5.22 -5.30
CA PRO A 115 -1.15 6.62 -5.33
C PRO A 115 0.19 6.85 -4.60
N GLY A 116 0.77 5.80 -3.99
CA GLY A 116 1.99 5.86 -3.19
C GLY A 116 1.75 5.63 -1.70
N GLY A 117 2.60 6.20 -0.85
CA GLY A 117 2.51 6.05 0.60
C GLY A 117 3.72 6.59 1.34
N CYS A 118 4.00 6.06 2.54
CA CYS A 118 5.14 6.49 3.35
C CYS A 118 6.47 6.26 2.62
N VAL A 119 7.36 7.24 2.72
CA VAL A 119 8.72 7.19 2.15
C VAL A 119 9.43 5.91 2.55
N THR A 120 9.51 5.63 3.85
CA THR A 120 10.23 4.45 4.36
C THR A 120 9.60 3.13 3.92
N ALA A 121 8.26 3.01 3.93
CA ALA A 121 7.59 1.79 3.49
C ALA A 121 7.88 1.51 2.00
N THR A 122 7.80 2.54 1.18
CA THR A 122 8.08 2.47 -0.26
C THR A 122 9.54 2.08 -0.52
N ASP A 123 10.50 2.70 0.17
CA ASP A 123 11.93 2.40 0.00
C ASP A 123 12.28 0.98 0.47
N VAL A 124 11.67 0.49 1.55
CA VAL A 124 11.79 -0.92 2.00
C VAL A 124 11.26 -1.88 0.94
N MET A 125 10.08 -1.63 0.37
CA MET A 125 9.53 -2.47 -0.69
C MET A 125 10.42 -2.47 -1.94
N TRP A 126 10.94 -1.31 -2.34
CA TRP A 126 11.89 -1.21 -3.44
C TRP A 126 13.19 -2.00 -3.16
N HIS A 127 13.73 -1.90 -1.95
CA HIS A 127 14.91 -2.66 -1.55
C HIS A 127 14.66 -4.18 -1.60
N GLU A 128 13.51 -4.64 -1.13
CA GLU A 128 13.11 -6.06 -1.23
C GLU A 128 12.98 -6.51 -2.71
N LEU A 129 12.45 -5.65 -3.58
CA LEU A 129 12.39 -5.91 -5.02
C LEU A 129 13.80 -6.05 -5.63
N GLN A 130 14.73 -5.15 -5.31
CA GLN A 130 16.11 -5.23 -5.80
C GLN A 130 16.81 -6.50 -5.28
N ASN A 131 16.61 -6.85 -4.02
CA ASN A 131 17.13 -8.08 -3.43
C ASN A 131 16.56 -9.34 -4.10
N PHE A 132 15.26 -9.33 -4.41
CA PHE A 132 14.61 -10.41 -5.15
C PHE A 132 15.25 -10.59 -6.53
N ARG A 133 15.38 -9.51 -7.31
CA ARG A 133 16.00 -9.51 -8.63
C ARG A 133 17.46 -10.00 -8.59
N ALA A 134 18.24 -9.51 -7.65
CA ALA A 134 19.64 -9.89 -7.50
C ALA A 134 19.82 -11.38 -7.14
N ARG A 135 18.92 -11.93 -6.31
CA ARG A 135 18.98 -13.34 -5.88
C ARG A 135 18.48 -14.32 -6.93
N THR A 136 17.42 -13.95 -7.65
CA THR A 136 16.73 -14.89 -8.56
C THR A 136 17.17 -14.74 -10.02
N GLY A 137 17.62 -13.55 -10.42
CA GLY A 137 17.87 -13.21 -11.82
C GLY A 137 16.61 -13.21 -12.70
N LEU A 138 15.42 -13.32 -12.11
CA LEU A 138 14.16 -13.35 -12.84
C LEU A 138 13.83 -11.95 -13.38
N PRO A 139 13.34 -11.85 -14.64
CA PRO A 139 12.85 -10.60 -15.18
C PRO A 139 11.59 -10.15 -14.43
N VAL A 140 11.52 -8.85 -14.15
CA VAL A 140 10.39 -8.21 -13.48
C VAL A 140 9.84 -7.10 -14.36
N VAL A 141 8.55 -7.18 -14.71
CA VAL A 141 7.84 -6.19 -15.52
C VAL A 141 6.80 -5.51 -14.66
N ALA A 142 6.79 -4.18 -14.62
CA ALA A 142 5.69 -3.44 -13.99
C ALA A 142 4.53 -3.29 -14.98
N CYS A 143 3.31 -3.54 -14.48
CA CYS A 143 2.05 -3.24 -15.16
C CYS A 143 1.30 -2.19 -14.35
N LEU A 144 1.26 -0.95 -14.86
CA LEU A 144 0.60 0.15 -14.19
C LEU A 144 -0.90 0.14 -14.51
N MET A 145 -1.72 0.10 -13.45
CA MET A 145 -3.19 0.09 -13.56
C MET A 145 -3.75 1.51 -13.52
N ASP A 146 -4.84 1.76 -12.80
CA ASP A 146 -5.51 3.07 -12.78
C ASP A 146 -4.56 4.19 -12.34
N THR A 147 -3.85 3.97 -11.24
CA THR A 147 -2.88 4.92 -10.68
C THR A 147 -1.62 4.20 -10.25
N ALA A 148 -0.48 4.68 -10.71
CA ALA A 148 0.84 4.24 -10.25
C ALA A 148 1.75 5.46 -10.10
N ALA A 149 1.47 6.27 -9.07
CA ALA A 149 2.14 7.55 -8.85
C ALA A 149 2.88 7.56 -7.51
N GLY A 150 3.76 8.53 -7.30
CA GLY A 150 4.54 8.63 -6.08
C GLY A 150 5.31 7.33 -5.80
N GLY A 151 5.05 6.70 -4.66
CA GLY A 151 5.64 5.41 -4.29
C GLY A 151 5.37 4.29 -5.29
N GLY A 152 4.24 4.32 -6.01
CA GLY A 152 3.95 3.36 -7.08
C GLY A 152 4.94 3.47 -8.24
N TYR A 153 5.24 4.69 -8.66
CA TYR A 153 6.25 4.90 -9.71
C TYR A 153 7.67 4.64 -9.20
N TYR A 154 7.93 4.95 -7.92
CA TYR A 154 9.21 4.59 -7.27
C TYR A 154 9.49 3.09 -7.39
N LEU A 155 8.51 2.24 -7.11
CA LEU A 155 8.63 0.78 -7.26
C LEU A 155 8.76 0.38 -8.74
N ALA A 156 7.93 0.94 -9.62
CA ALA A 156 7.95 0.65 -11.04
C ALA A 156 9.31 0.94 -11.67
N SER A 157 9.96 2.05 -11.29
CA SER A 157 11.28 2.44 -11.80
C SER A 157 12.38 1.41 -11.45
N GLY A 158 12.15 0.56 -10.46
CA GLY A 158 13.06 -0.53 -10.06
C GLY A 158 12.90 -1.82 -10.87
N THR A 159 12.02 -1.87 -11.87
CA THR A 159 11.77 -3.06 -12.72
C THR A 159 12.52 -2.99 -14.04
N ASP A 160 12.52 -4.09 -14.81
CA ASP A 160 13.22 -4.18 -16.08
C ASP A 160 12.46 -3.50 -17.21
N HIS A 161 11.12 -3.51 -17.14
CA HIS A 161 10.24 -2.93 -18.14
C HIS A 161 8.94 -2.43 -17.50
N ILE A 162 8.40 -1.32 -18.01
CA ILE A 162 7.18 -0.70 -17.48
C ILE A 162 6.15 -0.59 -18.60
N VAL A 163 5.04 -1.28 -18.44
CA VAL A 163 3.85 -1.22 -19.29
C VAL A 163 2.76 -0.47 -18.53
N ALA A 164 2.17 0.57 -19.11
CA ALA A 164 1.06 1.29 -18.48
C ALA A 164 -0.23 1.10 -19.28
N HIS A 165 -1.33 0.86 -18.57
CA HIS A 165 -2.66 0.86 -19.19
C HIS A 165 -2.93 2.20 -19.88
N PRO A 166 -3.63 2.25 -21.03
CA PRO A 166 -3.88 3.51 -21.78
C PRO A 166 -4.50 4.64 -20.95
N THR A 167 -5.22 4.30 -19.89
CA THR A 167 -5.86 5.26 -18.97
C THR A 167 -5.12 5.47 -17.66
N SER A 168 -3.94 4.88 -17.49
CA SER A 168 -3.12 5.04 -16.27
C SER A 168 -2.67 6.46 -16.06
N VAL A 169 -2.57 6.84 -14.78
CA VAL A 169 -1.90 8.04 -14.30
C VAL A 169 -0.64 7.61 -13.54
N THR A 170 0.52 8.19 -13.90
CA THR A 170 1.81 7.82 -13.32
C THR A 170 2.72 9.02 -13.13
N GLY A 171 3.93 8.82 -12.60
CA GLY A 171 4.85 9.90 -12.25
C GLY A 171 4.66 10.34 -10.79
N GLY A 172 4.40 11.63 -10.56
CA GLY A 172 4.25 12.15 -9.20
C GLY A 172 5.55 12.04 -8.40
N ILE A 173 6.70 12.36 -9.05
CA ILE A 173 8.03 12.26 -8.43
C ILE A 173 8.22 13.45 -7.52
N GLY A 174 7.77 13.30 -6.28
CA GLY A 174 7.78 14.36 -5.29
C GLY A 174 7.56 13.82 -3.87
N VAL A 175 7.71 14.71 -2.90
CA VAL A 175 7.50 14.43 -1.47
C VAL A 175 6.51 15.44 -0.92
N ILE A 176 5.58 14.98 -0.13
CA ILE A 176 4.64 15.84 0.58
C ILE A 176 4.68 15.53 2.08
N LEU A 177 4.59 16.56 2.89
CA LEU A 177 4.32 16.50 4.32
C LEU A 177 3.11 17.37 4.61
N ASN A 178 1.98 16.75 4.97
CA ASN A 178 0.76 17.46 5.28
C ASN A 178 0.77 17.89 6.76
N LEU A 179 0.65 19.20 6.98
CA LEU A 179 0.58 19.79 8.30
C LEU A 179 -0.67 20.65 8.40
N TYR A 180 -1.34 20.57 9.54
CA TYR A 180 -2.55 21.34 9.82
C TYR A 180 -2.30 22.27 10.99
N ASN A 181 -2.84 23.49 10.95
CA ASN A 181 -2.88 24.39 12.10
C ASN A 181 -4.28 24.36 12.71
N LEU A 182 -4.38 23.98 13.96
CA LEU A 182 -5.62 23.91 14.74
C LEU A 182 -5.67 24.94 15.88
N GLU A 183 -4.67 25.80 16.01
CA GLU A 183 -4.53 26.76 17.11
C GLU A 183 -5.78 27.62 17.26
N ASP A 184 -6.21 28.30 16.18
CA ASP A 184 -7.39 29.16 16.21
C ASP A 184 -8.67 28.38 16.55
N THR A 185 -8.77 27.15 16.07
CA THR A 185 -9.91 26.28 16.40
C THR A 185 -9.94 25.95 17.89
N MET A 186 -8.80 25.63 18.48
CA MET A 186 -8.70 25.32 19.91
C MET A 186 -9.04 26.56 20.76
N LEU A 187 -8.60 27.74 20.36
CA LEU A 187 -8.93 29.00 21.05
C LEU A 187 -10.45 29.27 21.03
N GLN A 188 -11.16 29.00 19.95
CA GLN A 188 -12.62 29.14 19.87
C GLN A 188 -13.36 28.26 20.89
N PHE A 189 -12.80 27.11 21.23
CA PHE A 189 -13.34 26.20 22.24
C PHE A 189 -12.74 26.40 23.63
N ASN A 190 -11.99 27.50 23.85
CA ASN A 190 -11.30 27.81 25.11
C ASN A 190 -10.37 26.66 25.57
N ILE A 191 -9.73 25.98 24.60
CA ILE A 191 -8.74 24.93 24.84
C ILE A 191 -7.36 25.56 24.67
N SER A 192 -6.51 25.48 25.71
CA SER A 192 -5.11 25.91 25.63
C SER A 192 -4.20 24.73 25.88
N GLU A 193 -3.19 24.58 25.04
CA GLU A 193 -2.15 23.58 25.25
C GLU A 193 -1.16 24.04 26.33
N ARG A 194 -0.74 23.08 27.16
CA ARG A 194 0.35 23.29 28.14
C ARG A 194 1.33 22.16 27.99
N PHE A 195 2.54 22.47 27.58
CA PHE A 195 3.59 21.46 27.42
C PHE A 195 4.85 21.83 28.21
N VAL A 196 5.59 20.80 28.62
CA VAL A 196 6.93 20.91 29.14
C VAL A 196 7.82 20.13 28.16
N ARG A 197 8.82 20.80 27.59
CA ARG A 197 9.68 20.23 26.57
C ARG A 197 11.15 20.29 26.99
N SER A 198 11.92 19.29 26.56
CA SER A 198 13.36 19.21 26.83
C SER A 198 14.21 19.80 25.70
N GLY A 199 13.65 20.09 24.55
CA GLY A 199 14.33 20.66 23.38
C GLY A 199 13.41 21.58 22.60
N GLU A 200 13.98 22.55 21.90
CA GLU A 200 13.22 23.58 21.18
C GLU A 200 12.39 23.00 20.03
N ASN A 201 12.93 22.00 19.33
CA ASN A 201 12.35 21.43 18.12
C ASN A 201 11.60 20.11 18.35
N ILE A 202 11.34 19.70 19.61
CA ILE A 202 10.70 18.44 19.94
C ILE A 202 9.22 18.39 19.46
N ASP A 203 8.62 19.53 19.28
CA ASP A 203 7.24 19.75 18.83
C ASP A 203 7.17 20.30 17.39
N LEU A 204 8.22 20.09 16.61
CA LEU A 204 8.29 20.46 15.20
C LEU A 204 7.11 19.84 14.42
N GLY A 205 6.35 20.69 13.70
CA GLY A 205 5.17 20.26 12.96
C GLY A 205 3.92 20.01 13.83
N SER A 206 3.92 20.43 15.10
CA SER A 206 2.72 20.36 15.94
C SER A 206 1.57 21.15 15.34
N PRO A 207 0.34 20.57 15.29
CA PRO A 207 -0.83 21.27 14.80
C PRO A 207 -1.37 22.35 15.76
N THR A 208 -0.85 22.43 16.97
CA THR A 208 -1.36 23.28 18.06
C THR A 208 -0.57 24.57 18.24
N LYS A 209 0.45 24.78 17.43
CA LYS A 209 1.23 26.02 17.37
C LYS A 209 1.42 26.49 15.93
N PRO A 210 1.61 27.82 15.71
CA PRO A 210 1.98 28.31 14.40
C PRO A 210 3.36 27.78 14.01
N MET A 211 3.52 27.46 12.73
CA MET A 211 4.80 27.07 12.16
C MET A 211 5.69 28.30 12.00
N THR A 212 6.89 28.27 12.54
CA THR A 212 7.90 29.31 12.32
C THR A 212 8.59 29.11 10.96
N GLU A 213 9.28 30.15 10.48
CA GLU A 213 10.06 30.02 9.25
C GLU A 213 11.24 29.05 9.43
N GLU A 214 11.81 28.95 10.63
CA GLU A 214 12.84 28.00 10.97
C GLU A 214 12.32 26.56 10.95
N ASP A 215 11.14 26.32 11.55
CA ASP A 215 10.44 25.02 11.49
C ASP A 215 10.22 24.61 10.03
N ARG A 216 9.74 25.54 9.19
CA ARG A 216 9.50 25.31 7.77
C ARG A 216 10.77 24.92 7.02
N GLN A 217 11.88 25.62 7.28
CA GLN A 217 13.17 25.33 6.64
C GLN A 217 13.71 23.97 7.04
N LEU A 218 13.61 23.58 8.30
CA LEU A 218 14.02 22.27 8.78
C LEU A 218 13.21 21.15 8.09
N LEU A 219 11.89 21.29 8.03
CA LEU A 219 11.03 20.29 7.37
C LEU A 219 11.24 20.27 5.87
N GLN A 220 11.48 21.43 5.23
CA GLN A 220 11.78 21.51 3.79
C GLN A 220 13.09 20.79 3.47
N SER A 221 14.14 20.97 4.28
CA SER A 221 15.40 20.29 4.06
C SER A 221 15.27 18.76 4.08
N MET A 222 14.42 18.21 4.97
CA MET A 222 14.13 16.79 5.00
C MET A 222 13.35 16.35 3.74
N ALA A 223 12.37 17.15 3.31
CA ALA A 223 11.63 16.87 2.09
C ALA A 223 12.53 16.85 0.87
N ASP A 224 13.47 17.80 0.76
CA ASP A 224 14.44 17.91 -0.33
C ASP A 224 15.39 16.70 -0.35
N GLU A 225 15.83 16.22 0.81
CA GLU A 225 16.67 15.01 0.91
C GLU A 225 15.90 13.76 0.43
N PHE A 226 14.66 13.57 0.86
CA PHE A 226 13.84 12.47 0.39
C PHE A 226 13.50 12.59 -1.10
N HIS A 227 13.27 13.80 -1.61
CA HIS A 227 13.09 14.03 -3.03
C HIS A 227 14.35 13.68 -3.84
N ALA A 228 15.54 14.08 -3.36
CA ALA A 228 16.80 13.68 -3.97
C ALA A 228 16.98 12.15 -4.01
N ARG A 229 16.56 11.45 -2.94
CA ARG A 229 16.55 9.98 -2.90
C ARG A 229 15.61 9.41 -3.97
N PHE A 230 14.40 9.95 -4.13
CA PHE A 230 13.46 9.52 -5.17
C PHE A 230 14.05 9.70 -6.56
N ARG A 231 14.57 10.88 -6.87
CA ARG A 231 15.25 11.18 -8.15
C ARG A 231 16.39 10.18 -8.41
N HIS A 232 17.19 9.89 -7.41
CA HIS A 232 18.29 8.93 -7.53
C HIS A 232 17.81 7.54 -7.89
N VAL A 233 16.74 7.05 -7.25
CA VAL A 233 16.15 5.74 -7.56
C VAL A 233 15.62 5.70 -8.98
N VAL A 234 14.88 6.73 -9.39
CA VAL A 234 14.34 6.82 -10.76
C VAL A 234 15.46 6.86 -11.80
N THR A 235 16.45 7.71 -11.63
CA THR A 235 17.56 7.83 -12.59
C THR A 235 18.46 6.61 -12.62
N THR A 236 18.54 5.86 -11.53
CA THR A 236 19.25 4.57 -11.49
C THR A 236 18.48 3.49 -12.26
N GLY A 237 17.19 3.39 -12.08
CA GLY A 237 16.34 2.43 -12.80
C GLY A 237 16.05 2.83 -14.25
N ARG A 238 16.07 4.13 -14.54
CA ARG A 238 15.80 4.73 -15.85
C ARG A 238 16.95 5.67 -16.25
N PRO A 239 18.11 5.15 -16.67
CA PRO A 239 19.29 5.97 -16.95
C PRO A 239 19.07 7.02 -18.04
N ALA A 240 18.14 6.80 -18.96
CA ALA A 240 17.76 7.77 -19.99
C ALA A 240 17.20 9.07 -19.42
N LEU A 241 16.73 9.08 -18.18
CA LEU A 241 16.23 10.25 -17.46
C LEU A 241 17.36 11.02 -16.74
N SER A 242 18.60 10.54 -16.77
CA SER A 242 19.76 11.28 -16.25
C SER A 242 19.97 12.52 -17.11
N GLY A 243 19.69 13.70 -16.56
CA GLY A 243 19.71 14.97 -17.31
C GLY A 243 18.38 15.35 -17.97
N ALA A 244 17.30 14.65 -17.67
CA ALA A 244 15.98 15.06 -18.08
C ALA A 244 15.57 16.41 -17.45
N ALA A 245 14.59 17.07 -18.06
CA ALA A 245 14.09 18.35 -17.58
C ALA A 245 13.57 18.27 -16.13
N GLU A 246 13.83 19.28 -15.32
CA GLU A 246 13.42 19.36 -13.90
C GLU A 246 11.90 19.19 -13.73
N GLU A 247 11.13 19.56 -14.76
CA GLU A 247 9.67 19.41 -14.77
C GLU A 247 9.20 17.96 -14.64
N LEU A 248 10.04 16.96 -14.96
CA LEU A 248 9.70 15.55 -14.74
C LEU A 248 9.77 15.16 -13.25
N PHE A 249 10.42 15.97 -12.44
CA PHE A 249 10.71 15.72 -11.04
C PHE A 249 10.02 16.71 -10.08
N ASP A 250 9.06 17.50 -10.56
CA ASP A 250 8.37 18.52 -9.75
C ASP A 250 7.09 18.01 -9.04
N GLY A 251 6.86 16.71 -9.08
CA GLY A 251 5.70 16.08 -8.45
C GLY A 251 4.47 15.97 -9.35
N ARG A 252 4.55 16.47 -10.60
CA ARG A 252 3.43 16.33 -11.56
C ARG A 252 3.21 14.88 -11.97
N VAL A 253 1.98 14.60 -12.37
CA VAL A 253 1.61 13.31 -12.92
C VAL A 253 1.39 13.38 -14.42
N PHE A 254 1.45 12.23 -15.07
CA PHE A 254 1.38 12.07 -16.51
C PHE A 254 0.36 10.99 -16.87
N THR A 255 -0.33 11.17 -17.97
CA THR A 255 -1.04 10.07 -18.61
C THR A 255 -0.05 9.06 -19.18
N ALA A 256 -0.47 7.83 -19.45
CA ALA A 256 0.40 6.80 -20.03
C ALA A 256 1.10 7.27 -21.31
N HIS A 257 0.39 7.97 -22.22
CA HIS A 257 0.96 8.50 -23.45
C HIS A 257 2.01 9.59 -23.22
N GLN A 258 1.76 10.51 -22.26
CA GLN A 258 2.76 11.51 -21.88
C GLN A 258 3.98 10.86 -21.23
N ALA A 259 3.77 9.84 -20.41
CA ALA A 259 4.84 9.12 -19.72
C ALA A 259 5.77 8.36 -20.69
N VAL A 260 5.24 7.75 -21.77
CA VAL A 260 6.07 7.15 -22.82
C VAL A 260 6.91 8.21 -23.51
N GLN A 261 6.28 9.35 -23.89
CA GLN A 261 6.99 10.44 -24.58
C GLN A 261 8.10 11.03 -23.71
N ALA A 262 7.87 11.09 -22.40
CA ALA A 262 8.85 11.55 -21.41
C ALA A 262 9.92 10.51 -21.03
N GLY A 263 9.81 9.25 -21.51
CA GLY A 263 10.74 8.17 -21.16
C GLY A 263 10.53 7.59 -19.75
N LEU A 264 9.43 7.95 -19.09
CA LEU A 264 9.11 7.44 -17.77
C LEU A 264 8.68 5.97 -17.79
N ILE A 265 8.05 5.54 -18.89
CA ILE A 265 7.62 4.15 -19.11
C ILE A 265 8.06 3.69 -20.50
N ASP A 266 8.02 2.37 -20.74
CA ASP A 266 8.50 1.78 -22.00
C ASP A 266 7.39 1.60 -23.02
N GLN A 267 6.17 1.27 -22.56
CA GLN A 267 5.07 0.91 -23.45
C GLN A 267 3.71 1.28 -22.84
N VAL A 268 2.78 1.68 -23.71
CA VAL A 268 1.35 1.68 -23.40
C VAL A 268 0.75 0.34 -23.83
N GLY A 269 0.02 -0.32 -22.94
CA GLY A 269 -0.54 -1.64 -23.20
C GLY A 269 -1.42 -2.13 -22.03
N TYR A 270 -1.87 -3.35 -22.14
CA TYR A 270 -2.72 -4.01 -21.15
C TYR A 270 -1.92 -5.02 -20.32
N LEU A 271 -2.56 -5.64 -19.34
CA LEU A 271 -1.93 -6.69 -18.52
C LEU A 271 -1.39 -7.86 -19.37
N ASP A 272 -2.09 -8.21 -20.43
CA ASP A 272 -1.65 -9.29 -21.34
C ASP A 272 -0.35 -8.91 -22.07
N ASP A 273 -0.14 -7.64 -22.40
CA ASP A 273 1.10 -7.15 -22.99
C ASP A 273 2.26 -7.19 -21.98
N ALA A 274 2.00 -6.84 -20.70
CA ALA A 274 2.99 -6.97 -19.64
C ALA A 274 3.39 -8.44 -19.41
N VAL A 275 2.42 -9.36 -19.44
CA VAL A 275 2.68 -10.80 -19.36
C VAL A 275 3.45 -11.29 -20.58
N ALA A 276 3.13 -10.82 -21.78
CA ALA A 276 3.87 -11.15 -23.00
C ALA A 276 5.33 -10.64 -22.92
N THR A 277 5.53 -9.42 -22.43
CA THR A 277 6.85 -8.83 -22.22
C THR A 277 7.66 -9.63 -21.20
N ALA A 278 7.04 -10.04 -20.07
CA ALA A 278 7.71 -10.89 -19.09
C ALA A 278 8.11 -12.26 -19.64
N LYS A 279 7.26 -12.89 -20.47
CA LYS A 279 7.59 -14.14 -21.19
C LYS A 279 8.77 -13.95 -22.15
N ALA A 280 8.75 -12.87 -22.94
CA ALA A 280 9.83 -12.55 -23.88
C ALA A 280 11.16 -12.32 -23.14
N SER A 281 11.14 -11.57 -22.05
CA SER A 281 12.32 -11.33 -21.21
C SER A 281 12.85 -12.60 -20.55
N ALA A 282 11.96 -13.55 -20.24
CA ALA A 282 12.33 -14.87 -19.72
C ALA A 282 12.77 -15.87 -20.80
N GLY A 283 12.69 -15.52 -22.09
CA GLY A 283 13.01 -16.40 -23.21
C GLY A 283 12.05 -17.58 -23.39
N ILE A 284 10.79 -17.44 -22.96
CA ILE A 284 9.77 -18.50 -23.05
C ILE A 284 8.56 -18.05 -23.89
N THR A 285 7.97 -19.00 -24.62
CA THR A 285 6.79 -18.73 -25.46
C THR A 285 5.47 -19.00 -24.72
N HIS A 286 5.48 -20.00 -23.83
CA HIS A 286 4.31 -20.44 -23.10
C HIS A 286 4.59 -20.41 -21.60
N ALA A 287 3.70 -19.80 -20.84
CA ALA A 287 3.71 -19.81 -19.38
C ALA A 287 2.29 -19.66 -18.85
N ARG A 288 2.07 -20.23 -17.67
CA ARG A 288 0.87 -20.01 -16.88
C ARG A 288 1.01 -18.69 -16.13
N VAL A 289 -0.10 -18.02 -15.89
CA VAL A 289 -0.16 -16.85 -15.00
C VAL A 289 -0.70 -17.31 -13.66
N VAL A 290 0.03 -17.03 -12.59
CA VAL A 290 -0.36 -17.41 -11.23
C VAL A 290 -0.35 -16.22 -10.30
N LEU A 291 -1.29 -16.21 -9.38
CA LEU A 291 -1.33 -15.33 -8.21
C LEU A 291 -0.94 -16.12 -6.97
N TYR A 292 -0.23 -15.45 -6.05
CA TYR A 292 -0.01 -15.94 -4.70
C TYR A 292 -0.99 -15.27 -3.75
N HIS A 293 -1.74 -16.07 -2.98
CA HIS A 293 -2.76 -15.58 -2.07
C HIS A 293 -2.74 -16.35 -0.74
N ARG A 294 -3.29 -15.73 0.31
CA ARG A 294 -3.51 -16.42 1.59
C ARG A 294 -4.71 -17.37 1.51
N CYS A 295 -4.73 -18.37 2.39
CA CYS A 295 -5.87 -19.29 2.51
C CYS A 295 -7.14 -18.52 2.90
N GLY A 296 -8.12 -18.47 2.02
CA GLY A 296 -9.36 -17.70 2.20
C GLY A 296 -9.51 -16.47 1.29
N ASP A 297 -8.42 -16.04 0.66
CA ASP A 297 -8.37 -14.86 -0.19
C ASP A 297 -8.15 -15.27 -1.67
N ARG A 298 -9.15 -15.97 -2.22
CA ARG A 298 -9.03 -16.64 -3.53
C ARG A 298 -9.24 -15.66 -4.69
N ALA A 299 -8.25 -15.58 -5.56
CA ALA A 299 -8.37 -14.95 -6.88
C ALA A 299 -8.73 -15.97 -7.95
N ARG A 300 -9.68 -15.64 -8.83
CA ARG A 300 -10.11 -16.54 -9.92
C ARG A 300 -9.80 -16.00 -11.31
N THR A 301 -9.38 -14.75 -11.39
CA THR A 301 -9.08 -14.07 -12.65
C THR A 301 -7.82 -13.23 -12.52
N PRO A 302 -7.12 -12.91 -13.64
CA PRO A 302 -5.97 -12.02 -13.61
C PRO A 302 -6.24 -10.60 -13.09
N TYR A 303 -7.51 -10.22 -12.98
CA TYR A 303 -7.95 -8.91 -12.49
C TYR A 303 -8.46 -8.95 -11.03
N ALA A 304 -8.52 -10.13 -10.40
CA ALA A 304 -8.85 -10.22 -8.99
C ALA A 304 -7.70 -9.67 -8.15
N MET A 305 -8.01 -8.87 -7.14
CA MET A 305 -7.03 -8.33 -6.18
C MET A 305 -6.93 -9.22 -4.94
N THR A 306 -5.73 -9.35 -4.42
CA THR A 306 -5.45 -10.07 -3.17
C THR A 306 -4.40 -9.32 -2.34
N PRO A 307 -4.66 -9.04 -1.05
CA PRO A 307 -5.92 -9.32 -0.34
C PRO A 307 -7.03 -8.37 -0.77
N ASN A 308 -8.28 -8.83 -0.67
CA ASN A 308 -9.40 -7.91 -0.77
C ASN A 308 -9.25 -6.86 0.32
N THR A 309 -9.03 -5.61 -0.06
CA THR A 309 -8.90 -4.50 0.87
C THR A 309 -10.18 -4.43 1.71
N PRO A 310 -10.10 -4.43 3.05
CA PRO A 310 -11.29 -4.34 3.87
C PRO A 310 -12.05 -3.08 3.52
N LEU A 311 -13.35 -3.20 3.24
CA LEU A 311 -14.25 -2.07 3.29
C LEU A 311 -14.16 -1.48 4.70
N GLN A 312 -13.46 -0.37 4.83
CA GLN A 312 -13.39 0.38 6.08
C GLN A 312 -14.76 1.00 6.33
N GLY A 313 -15.64 0.20 6.91
CA GLY A 313 -16.91 0.68 7.42
C GLY A 313 -16.66 1.58 8.62
N LEU A 314 -16.64 2.87 8.40
CA LEU A 314 -16.61 3.89 9.44
C LEU A 314 -17.92 3.80 10.23
N LEU A 315 -17.91 3.14 11.38
CA LEU A 315 -19.02 3.24 12.33
C LEU A 315 -19.03 4.56 13.11
N MET A 316 -17.91 5.32 13.10
CA MET A 316 -17.83 6.66 13.70
C MET A 316 -16.81 7.53 12.93
N PRO A 317 -17.26 8.62 12.27
CA PRO A 317 -16.40 9.46 11.43
C PRO A 317 -15.64 10.57 12.16
N PHE A 318 -15.58 10.55 13.50
CA PHE A 318 -14.94 11.62 14.27
C PHE A 318 -13.50 11.24 14.67
N SER A 319 -12.59 11.38 13.74
CA SER A 319 -11.20 11.55 14.11
C SER A 319 -10.83 13.03 13.95
N ILE A 320 -10.43 13.65 15.01
CA ILE A 320 -9.95 15.03 14.99
C ILE A 320 -8.48 14.95 14.54
N PRO A 321 -8.11 15.50 13.37
CA PRO A 321 -6.72 15.54 12.95
C PRO A 321 -5.84 16.17 14.05
N GLY A 322 -4.70 15.54 14.36
CA GLY A 322 -3.76 16.03 15.35
C GLY A 322 -3.96 15.57 16.80
N LEU A 323 -5.12 14.97 17.16
CA LEU A 323 -5.35 14.42 18.51
C LEU A 323 -5.08 12.93 18.62
N ASP A 324 -4.98 12.23 17.50
CA ASP A 324 -4.63 10.81 17.47
C ASP A 324 -3.11 10.65 17.29
N ARG A 325 -2.43 10.15 18.33
CA ARG A 325 -0.98 9.88 18.29
C ARG A 325 -0.57 8.86 17.22
N SER A 326 -1.50 8.07 16.72
CA SER A 326 -1.26 7.14 15.61
C SER A 326 -1.12 7.86 14.25
N ARG A 327 -1.37 9.18 14.22
CA ARG A 327 -1.38 10.01 13.01
C ARG A 327 -0.33 11.10 13.05
N MET A 328 0.90 10.72 13.38
CA MET A 328 2.04 11.64 13.30
C MET A 328 2.21 12.13 11.86
N PRO A 329 2.56 13.42 11.67
CA PRO A 329 2.96 13.91 10.35
C PRO A 329 4.07 13.02 9.78
N THR A 330 3.87 12.51 8.57
CA THR A 330 4.79 11.58 7.94
C THR A 330 5.09 12.07 6.53
N PHE A 331 6.35 12.02 6.14
CA PHE A 331 6.74 12.29 4.75
C PHE A 331 6.22 11.17 3.84
N LEU A 332 5.60 11.58 2.73
CA LEU A 332 4.93 10.68 1.81
C LEU A 332 5.47 10.86 0.39
N TYR A 333 5.70 9.76 -0.28
CA TYR A 333 5.78 9.65 -1.74
C TYR A 333 4.36 9.40 -2.28
N LEU A 334 3.52 10.40 -2.19
CA LEU A 334 2.09 10.28 -2.48
C LEU A 334 1.66 11.34 -3.46
N TRP A 335 0.99 10.93 -4.53
CA TRP A 335 0.20 11.84 -5.34
C TRP A 335 -1.21 11.91 -4.76
N GLN A 336 -1.54 13.08 -4.22
CA GLN A 336 -2.80 13.31 -3.52
C GLN A 336 -3.64 14.32 -4.29
N ALA A 337 -4.57 13.82 -5.08
CA ALA A 337 -5.59 14.64 -5.73
C ALA A 337 -6.75 14.95 -4.79
N ASP A 338 -6.99 14.11 -3.77
CA ASP A 338 -8.07 14.26 -2.79
C ASP A 338 -7.52 14.15 -1.35
N PRO A 339 -7.66 15.22 -0.53
CA PRO A 339 -7.28 15.19 0.88
C PRO A 339 -7.99 14.10 1.70
N ALA A 340 -9.11 13.55 1.22
CA ALA A 340 -9.81 12.45 1.87
C ALA A 340 -9.00 11.15 1.91
N VAL A 341 -8.05 10.97 0.99
CA VAL A 341 -7.14 9.79 0.96
C VAL A 341 -6.26 9.76 2.20
N GLU A 342 -5.95 10.90 2.80
CA GLU A 342 -5.19 10.99 4.06
C GLU A 342 -5.89 10.29 5.23
N ARG A 343 -7.23 10.18 5.20
CA ARG A 343 -7.99 9.43 6.22
C ARG A 343 -7.63 7.95 6.26
N TYR A 344 -7.07 7.42 5.18
CA TYR A 344 -6.67 6.02 5.08
C TYR A 344 -5.20 5.79 5.42
N SER A 345 -4.39 6.85 5.46
CA SER A 345 -2.95 6.74 5.76
C SER A 345 -2.63 6.63 7.25
N GLY A 346 -3.58 6.84 8.13
CA GLY A 346 -3.38 6.92 9.59
C GLY A 346 -4.24 5.96 10.42
N ARG A 347 -4.72 4.86 9.90
CA ARG A 347 -5.52 3.89 10.68
C ARG A 347 -4.85 2.56 10.82
#